data_12a659194292368c7d165e7710cece29
#
_entry.id   12a659194292368c7d165e7710cece29
#
_cell.length_a   1.000
_cell.length_b   1.000
_cell.length_c   1.000
_cell.angle_alpha   90.00
_cell.angle_beta   90.00
_cell.angle_gamma   90.00
#
_symmetry.space_group_name_H-M   'P 1'
#
loop_
_entity.id
_entity.type
_entity.pdbx_description
1 polymer ?
#
loop_
_entity_poly.entity_id
_entity_poly.type
_entity_poly.pdbx_seq_one_letter_code
_entity_poly.pdbx_strand_id
1 'polypeptide(L)'
;MIRNINSFPKKFETKIGERGITLSGGQKQRISIARAIIKKPKILILDDCLSALDTKTENVILENFKKIMKETTTIIISHRISSVKLANQIIVIEDGKIIESGSHKTLLNNKKRYFKTYKRQIEKNK
;
A
#
# COMPACT_ATOMS: atom_id res chain seq x y z
N MET A 1 2.72 8.51 -11.64
CA MET A 1 3.96 7.80 -12.05
C MET A 1 4.59 8.37 -13.31
N ILE A 2 3.86 8.55 -14.41
CA ILE A 2 4.36 9.11 -15.68
C ILE A 2 5.09 10.45 -15.47
N ARG A 3 4.56 11.37 -14.63
CA ARG A 3 5.23 12.65 -14.33
C ARG A 3 6.65 12.48 -13.78
N ASN A 4 6.88 11.48 -12.92
CA ASN A 4 8.22 11.22 -12.35
C ASN A 4 9.17 10.63 -13.40
N ILE A 5 8.68 9.78 -14.31
CA ILE A 5 9.50 9.20 -15.38
C ILE A 5 9.90 10.30 -16.39
N ASN A 6 8.97 11.20 -16.69
CA ASN A 6 9.23 12.31 -17.61
C ASN A 6 10.27 13.33 -17.08
N SER A 7 10.51 13.36 -15.75
CA SER A 7 11.55 14.18 -15.14
C SER A 7 12.95 13.55 -15.19
N PHE A 8 13.06 12.29 -15.60
CA PHE A 8 14.36 11.62 -15.74
C PHE A 8 15.08 12.05 -17.02
N PRO A 9 16.44 12.11 -17.01
CA PRO A 9 17.22 12.62 -18.17
C PRO A 9 16.90 11.93 -19.50
N LYS A 10 16.67 10.61 -19.47
CA LYS A 10 16.31 9.80 -20.65
C LYS A 10 14.92 9.19 -20.55
N LYS A 11 14.03 9.77 -19.71
CA LYS A 11 12.66 9.29 -19.51
C LYS A 11 12.62 7.77 -19.25
N PHE A 12 11.89 7.00 -20.08
CA PHE A 12 11.79 5.55 -19.96
C PHE A 12 13.09 4.80 -20.25
N GLU A 13 14.01 5.40 -21.02
CA GLU A 13 15.32 4.83 -21.35
C GLU A 13 16.39 5.14 -20.29
N THR A 14 16.00 5.73 -19.18
CA THR A 14 16.93 6.06 -18.09
C THR A 14 17.39 4.79 -17.39
N LYS A 15 18.70 4.55 -17.39
CA LYS A 15 19.30 3.45 -16.62
C LYS A 15 19.22 3.73 -15.12
N ILE A 16 18.79 2.73 -14.35
CA ILE A 16 18.62 2.79 -12.89
C ILE A 16 19.59 1.78 -12.26
N GLY A 17 20.19 2.12 -11.13
CA GLY A 17 21.09 1.25 -10.39
C GLY A 17 22.50 1.81 -10.28
N GLU A 18 23.50 0.97 -10.00
CA GLU A 18 24.89 1.38 -9.71
C GLU A 18 25.53 2.23 -10.81
N ARG A 19 25.17 2.00 -12.07
CA ARG A 19 25.66 2.76 -13.24
C ARG A 19 24.63 3.72 -13.84
N GLY A 20 23.62 4.09 -13.05
CA GLY A 20 22.52 4.97 -13.46
C GLY A 20 22.08 5.90 -12.35
N ILE A 21 20.88 6.49 -12.49
CA ILE A 21 20.32 7.36 -11.46
C ILE A 21 19.93 6.56 -10.22
N THR A 22 20.12 7.17 -9.04
CA THR A 22 19.63 6.62 -7.77
C THR A 22 18.20 7.08 -7.54
N LEU A 23 17.29 6.13 -7.28
CA LEU A 23 15.89 6.39 -6.96
C LEU A 23 15.70 6.57 -5.45
N SER A 24 14.82 7.50 -5.07
CA SER A 24 14.34 7.59 -3.69
C SER A 24 13.52 6.33 -3.31
N GLY A 25 13.38 6.06 -2.01
CA GLY A 25 12.57 4.94 -1.52
C GLY A 25 11.15 4.95 -2.06
N GLY A 26 10.49 6.11 -2.05
CA GLY A 26 9.15 6.26 -2.61
C GLY A 26 9.08 6.06 -4.14
N GLN A 27 10.12 6.46 -4.88
CA GLN A 27 10.20 6.17 -6.32
C GLN A 27 10.36 4.68 -6.58
N LYS A 28 11.21 3.98 -5.82
CA LYS A 28 11.38 2.52 -5.89
C LYS A 28 10.06 1.81 -5.62
N GLN A 29 9.34 2.17 -4.55
CA GLN A 29 8.04 1.57 -4.23
C GLN A 29 7.02 1.77 -5.35
N ARG A 30 6.88 2.98 -5.88
CA ARG A 30 5.95 3.25 -7.01
C ARG A 30 6.26 2.44 -8.25
N ILE A 31 7.54 2.27 -8.59
CA ILE A 31 7.96 1.46 -9.75
C ILE A 31 7.67 -0.02 -9.49
N SER A 32 7.94 -0.54 -8.29
CA SER A 32 7.62 -1.92 -7.92
C SER A 32 6.12 -2.22 -8.03
N ILE A 33 5.28 -1.32 -7.51
CA ILE A 33 3.82 -1.42 -7.65
C ILE A 33 3.41 -1.47 -9.12
N ALA A 34 3.96 -0.57 -9.96
CA ALA A 34 3.63 -0.57 -11.39
C ALA A 34 4.03 -1.86 -12.10
N ARG A 35 5.21 -2.39 -11.78
CA ARG A 35 5.69 -3.67 -12.35
C ARG A 35 4.78 -4.83 -11.98
N ALA A 36 4.23 -4.86 -10.76
CA ALA A 36 3.30 -5.88 -10.33
C ALA A 36 1.96 -5.79 -11.08
N ILE A 37 1.42 -4.57 -11.22
CA ILE A 37 0.09 -4.32 -11.79
C ILE A 37 0.06 -4.50 -13.32
N ILE A 38 1.14 -4.10 -14.04
CA ILE A 38 1.18 -4.13 -15.51
C ILE A 38 1.00 -5.54 -16.07
N LYS A 39 1.34 -6.55 -15.28
CA LYS A 39 1.18 -7.97 -15.65
C LYS A 39 -0.26 -8.47 -15.53
N LYS A 40 -1.20 -7.63 -15.06
CA LYS A 40 -2.61 -8.00 -14.81
C LYS A 40 -2.75 -9.34 -14.06
N PRO A 41 -2.14 -9.47 -12.86
CA PRO A 41 -2.11 -10.74 -12.14
C PRO A 41 -3.53 -11.12 -11.65
N LYS A 42 -3.81 -12.40 -11.51
CA LYS A 42 -5.04 -12.90 -10.86
C LYS A 42 -4.98 -12.70 -9.33
N ILE A 43 -3.78 -12.78 -8.75
CA ILE A 43 -3.52 -12.55 -7.33
C ILE A 43 -2.42 -11.51 -7.21
N LEU A 44 -2.68 -10.45 -6.46
CA LEU A 44 -1.74 -9.36 -6.18
C LEU A 44 -1.44 -9.34 -4.68
N ILE A 45 -0.15 -9.46 -4.32
CA ILE A 45 0.30 -9.35 -2.92
C ILE A 45 1.05 -8.02 -2.76
N LEU A 46 0.60 -7.20 -1.82
CA LEU A 46 1.14 -5.89 -1.49
C LEU A 46 1.66 -5.93 -0.05
N ASP A 47 2.97 -6.16 0.09
CA ASP A 47 3.63 -6.23 1.40
C ASP A 47 4.32 -4.90 1.70
N ASP A 48 3.78 -4.17 2.65
CA ASP A 48 4.20 -2.85 3.16
C ASP A 48 4.65 -1.86 2.05
N CYS A 49 4.02 -1.96 0.88
CA CYS A 49 4.45 -1.31 -0.35
C CYS A 49 4.19 0.21 -0.40
N LEU A 50 3.62 0.80 0.66
CA LEU A 50 3.29 2.23 0.76
C LEU A 50 4.06 2.94 1.89
N SER A 51 4.92 2.25 2.62
CA SER A 51 5.58 2.75 3.84
C SER A 51 6.50 3.96 3.61
N ALA A 52 7.15 4.06 2.46
CA ALA A 52 8.05 5.16 2.10
C ALA A 52 7.37 6.30 1.32
N LEU A 53 6.03 6.31 1.26
CA LEU A 53 5.28 7.33 0.54
C LEU A 53 4.75 8.41 1.49
N ASP A 54 4.72 9.64 1.01
CA ASP A 54 3.98 10.73 1.65
C ASP A 54 2.47 10.49 1.57
N THR A 55 1.72 11.07 2.49
CA THR A 55 0.26 10.88 2.64
C THR A 55 -0.52 11.23 1.36
N LYS A 56 -0.12 12.29 0.65
CA LYS A 56 -0.80 12.73 -0.58
C LYS A 56 -0.62 11.69 -1.70
N THR A 57 0.60 11.23 -1.90
CA THR A 57 0.91 10.18 -2.89
C THR A 57 0.26 8.85 -2.51
N GLU A 58 0.28 8.46 -1.23
CA GLU A 58 -0.40 7.27 -0.72
C GLU A 58 -1.89 7.29 -1.06
N ASN A 59 -2.61 8.37 -0.77
CA ASN A 59 -4.04 8.48 -1.06
C ASN A 59 -4.36 8.29 -2.54
N VAL A 60 -3.57 8.90 -3.44
CA VAL A 60 -3.76 8.74 -4.90
C VAL A 60 -3.57 7.28 -5.32
N ILE A 61 -2.60 6.58 -4.75
CA ILE A 61 -2.36 5.16 -5.06
C ILE A 61 -3.49 4.30 -4.52
N LEU A 62 -3.95 4.54 -3.28
CA LEU A 62 -5.04 3.81 -2.66
C LEU A 62 -6.35 3.94 -3.44
N GLU A 63 -6.68 5.12 -3.98
CA GLU A 63 -7.84 5.29 -4.85
C GLU A 63 -7.74 4.47 -6.16
N ASN A 64 -6.53 4.38 -6.74
CA ASN A 64 -6.32 3.52 -7.90
C ASN A 64 -6.38 2.02 -7.56
N PHE A 65 -5.91 1.63 -6.36
CA PHE A 65 -6.03 0.25 -5.90
C PHE A 65 -7.48 -0.21 -5.78
N LYS A 66 -8.41 0.63 -5.34
CA LYS A 66 -9.84 0.29 -5.30
C LYS A 66 -10.37 -0.22 -6.65
N LYS A 67 -9.87 0.34 -7.76
CA LYS A 67 -10.26 -0.10 -9.10
C LYS A 67 -9.69 -1.49 -9.43
N ILE A 68 -8.42 -1.70 -9.13
CA ILE A 68 -7.72 -2.97 -9.39
C ILE A 68 -8.28 -4.10 -8.53
N MET A 69 -8.57 -3.83 -7.26
CA MET A 69 -9.12 -4.80 -6.31
C MET A 69 -10.52 -5.32 -6.68
N LYS A 70 -11.24 -4.65 -7.58
CA LYS A 70 -12.53 -5.16 -8.10
C LYS A 70 -12.36 -6.38 -9.01
N GLU A 71 -11.23 -6.49 -9.69
CA GLU A 71 -10.97 -7.50 -10.73
C GLU A 71 -9.83 -8.45 -10.34
N THR A 72 -9.16 -8.20 -9.22
CA THR A 72 -7.96 -8.92 -8.81
C THR A 72 -8.06 -9.31 -7.34
N THR A 73 -7.88 -10.58 -7.03
CA THR A 73 -7.72 -11.00 -5.63
C THR A 73 -6.48 -10.33 -5.04
N THR A 74 -6.69 -9.46 -4.04
CA THR A 74 -5.59 -8.66 -3.49
C THR A 74 -5.37 -8.95 -2.02
N ILE A 75 -4.14 -9.27 -1.65
CA ILE A 75 -3.69 -9.44 -0.27
C ILE A 75 -2.83 -8.23 0.09
N ILE A 76 -3.24 -7.48 1.11
CA ILE A 76 -2.51 -6.31 1.60
C ILE A 76 -1.95 -6.63 2.98
N ILE A 77 -0.63 -6.58 3.11
CA ILE A 77 0.07 -6.69 4.38
C ILE A 77 0.57 -5.30 4.72
N SER A 78 0.13 -4.74 5.83
CA SER A 78 0.56 -3.41 6.25
C SER A 78 0.25 -3.16 7.72
N HIS A 79 1.09 -2.36 8.34
CA HIS A 79 0.82 -1.79 9.66
C HIS A 79 0.03 -0.46 9.60
N ARG A 80 -0.25 0.07 8.41
CA ARG A 80 -1.03 1.30 8.20
C ARG A 80 -2.49 1.00 7.99
N ILE A 81 -3.35 1.56 8.84
CA ILE A 81 -4.81 1.39 8.73
C ILE A 81 -5.35 2.00 7.42
N SER A 82 -4.76 3.10 6.94
CA SER A 82 -5.11 3.72 5.64
C SER A 82 -5.13 2.73 4.49
N SER A 83 -4.18 1.79 4.48
CA SER A 83 -4.05 0.76 3.44
C SER A 83 -5.04 -0.38 3.64
N VAL A 84 -5.11 -0.95 4.85
CA VAL A 84 -5.90 -2.16 5.11
C VAL A 84 -7.40 -1.90 5.17
N LYS A 85 -7.86 -0.68 5.49
CA LYS A 85 -9.30 -0.34 5.54
C LYS A 85 -10.02 -0.49 4.19
N LEU A 86 -9.28 -0.62 3.07
CA LEU A 86 -9.84 -0.85 1.74
C LEU A 86 -10.24 -2.31 1.51
N ALA A 87 -9.72 -3.23 2.31
CA ALA A 87 -9.99 -4.65 2.17
C ALA A 87 -11.42 -5.00 2.61
N ASN A 88 -12.02 -5.99 1.94
CA ASN A 88 -13.33 -6.54 2.32
C ASN A 88 -13.25 -7.28 3.66
N GLN A 89 -12.14 -7.97 3.90
CA GLN A 89 -11.83 -8.69 5.12
C GLN A 89 -10.45 -8.32 5.62
N ILE A 90 -10.34 -8.07 6.92
CA ILE A 90 -9.10 -7.74 7.62
C ILE A 90 -8.85 -8.84 8.64
N ILE A 91 -7.61 -9.29 8.72
CA ILE A 91 -7.13 -10.25 9.71
C ILE A 91 -6.05 -9.54 10.53
N VAL A 92 -6.18 -9.56 11.85
CA VAL A 92 -5.17 -9.05 12.78
C VAL A 92 -4.40 -10.23 13.34
N ILE A 93 -3.08 -10.21 13.17
CA ILE A 93 -2.17 -11.26 13.61
C ILE A 93 -1.30 -10.72 14.74
N GLU A 94 -1.17 -11.46 15.80
CA GLU A 94 -0.27 -11.19 16.93
C GLU A 94 0.30 -12.52 17.44
N ASP A 95 1.61 -12.58 17.63
CA ASP A 95 2.35 -13.79 18.04
C ASP A 95 2.03 -15.04 17.18
N GLY A 96 1.92 -14.86 15.86
CA GLY A 96 1.63 -15.93 14.92
C GLY A 96 0.18 -16.42 14.93
N LYS A 97 -0.73 -15.78 15.69
CA LYS A 97 -2.13 -16.18 15.81
C LYS A 97 -3.06 -15.09 15.29
N ILE A 98 -4.18 -15.49 14.69
CA ILE A 98 -5.26 -14.58 14.32
C ILE A 98 -6.03 -14.23 15.59
N ILE A 99 -5.96 -12.95 15.98
CA ILE A 99 -6.64 -12.43 17.19
C ILE A 99 -7.95 -11.70 16.89
N GLU A 100 -8.07 -11.16 15.66
CA GLU A 100 -9.31 -10.53 15.18
C GLU A 100 -9.47 -10.76 13.68
N SER A 101 -10.71 -10.88 13.21
CA SER A 101 -11.06 -10.94 11.80
C SER A 101 -12.41 -10.25 11.56
N GLY A 102 -12.53 -9.50 10.45
CA GLY A 102 -13.76 -8.82 10.08
C GLY A 102 -13.54 -7.66 9.11
N SER A 103 -14.60 -6.93 8.82
CA SER A 103 -14.52 -5.67 8.05
C SER A 103 -13.95 -4.53 8.90
N HIS A 104 -13.50 -3.46 8.26
CA HIS A 104 -13.07 -2.24 8.95
C HIS A 104 -14.11 -1.76 9.98
N LYS A 105 -15.39 -1.70 9.58
CA LYS A 105 -16.49 -1.27 10.45
C LYS A 105 -16.67 -2.21 11.65
N THR A 106 -16.66 -3.52 11.42
CA THR A 106 -16.80 -4.52 12.47
C THR A 106 -15.69 -4.42 13.51
N LEU A 107 -14.43 -4.33 13.02
CA LEU A 107 -13.26 -4.28 13.90
C LEU A 107 -13.18 -2.98 14.71
N LEU A 108 -13.67 -1.85 14.16
CA LEU A 108 -13.79 -0.62 14.94
C LEU A 108 -14.82 -0.75 16.06
N ASN A 109 -15.97 -1.38 15.80
CA ASN A 109 -17.02 -1.57 16.80
C ASN A 109 -16.60 -2.51 17.92
N ASN A 110 -15.75 -3.49 17.64
CA ASN A 110 -15.24 -4.44 18.62
C ASN A 110 -14.32 -3.80 19.68
N LYS A 111 -13.77 -2.60 19.41
CA LYS A 111 -12.91 -1.83 20.32
C LYS A 111 -11.69 -2.59 20.87
N LYS A 112 -11.18 -3.59 20.12
CA LYS A 112 -10.04 -4.44 20.49
C LYS A 112 -8.71 -3.89 19.92
N ARG A 113 -7.78 -4.76 19.53
CA ARG A 113 -6.43 -4.43 19.06
C ARG A 113 -6.45 -3.55 17.81
N TYR A 114 -7.29 -3.89 16.82
CA TYR A 114 -7.46 -3.10 15.60
C TYR A 114 -7.88 -1.65 15.89
N PHE A 115 -8.88 -1.47 16.75
CA PHE A 115 -9.36 -0.14 17.15
C PHE A 115 -8.29 0.69 17.87
N LYS A 116 -7.50 0.05 18.77
CA LYS A 116 -6.40 0.73 19.46
C LYS A 116 -5.35 1.23 18.47
N THR A 117 -5.01 0.41 17.46
CA THR A 117 -4.07 0.79 16.40
C THR A 117 -4.61 1.95 15.55
N TYR A 118 -5.90 1.89 15.19
CA TYR A 118 -6.59 2.95 14.45
C TYR A 118 -6.54 4.29 15.19
N LYS A 119 -6.93 4.32 16.48
CA LYS A 119 -6.87 5.53 17.31
C LYS A 119 -5.46 6.13 17.34
N ARG A 120 -4.45 5.32 17.65
CA ARG A 120 -3.07 5.76 17.71
C ARG A 120 -2.59 6.39 16.40
N GLN A 121 -3.02 5.86 15.25
CA GLN A 121 -2.61 6.40 13.95
C GLN A 121 -3.33 7.70 13.59
N ILE A 122 -4.59 7.89 14.00
CA ILE A 122 -5.29 9.16 13.81
C ILE A 122 -4.69 10.27 14.68
N GLU A 123 -4.37 9.97 15.94
CA GLU A 123 -3.78 10.93 16.88
C GLU A 123 -2.41 11.43 16.42
N LYS A 124 -1.61 10.57 15.77
CA LYS A 124 -0.31 10.95 15.19
C LYS A 124 -0.41 11.80 13.91
N ASN A 125 -1.55 11.84 13.25
CA ASN A 125 -1.77 12.57 12.00
C ASN A 125 -2.50 13.90 12.22
N LYS A 126 -2.80 14.28 13.47
CA LYS A 126 -3.26 15.59 13.90
C LYS A 126 -2.09 16.45 14.34
#